data_e5e65665fe1fd0f631cc8af66c943d38
#
_entry.id   e5e65665fe1fd0f631cc8af66c943d38
#
_cell.length_a   1.000
_cell.length_b   1.000
_cell.length_c   1.000
_cell.angle_alpha   90.00
_cell.angle_beta   90.00
_cell.angle_gamma   90.00
#
_symmetry.space_group_name_H-M   'P 1'
#
loop_
_entity.id
_entity.type
_entity.pdbx_description
1 polymer ?
#
loop_
_entity_poly.entity_id
_entity_poly.type
_entity_poly.pdbx_seq_one_letter_code
_entity_poly.pdbx_strand_id
1 'polypeptide(L)'
;PGHAFLFDAKPPDTDRNDHPRPYRYYTLRKAWQTVNENGETQNLAWIDIYCHGEKNGEISLGETWVKSLKTGDVFTSEREFPEKIDHLDVNQPQGQSLLIADETSLPTVARLLEQWQMTEQTIPPIVLTFLQSQQDLAYLDDVLAQYPATVLPIVANDNQLPHTQIFMTLQDFLQQHPHKIDHIWGGLEAITTKKLRLLLDELLQLSRDNSVLKVYW
;
A
#
# COMPACT_ATOMS: atom_id res chain seq x y z
N PRO A 1 -13.47 3.82 4.32
CA PRO A 1 -12.59 3.48 3.22
C PRO A 1 -11.14 3.75 3.59
N GLY A 2 -10.19 2.92 3.09
CA GLY A 2 -8.77 3.05 3.46
C GLY A 2 -8.43 2.46 4.82
N HIS A 3 -9.20 1.52 5.31
CA HIS A 3 -8.89 0.79 6.54
C HIS A 3 -8.11 -0.47 6.20
N ALA A 4 -7.08 -0.78 6.99
CA ALA A 4 -6.42 -2.06 7.00
C ALA A 4 -7.04 -2.95 8.08
N PHE A 5 -7.28 -4.18 7.74
CA PHE A 5 -7.82 -5.19 8.64
C PHE A 5 -6.75 -6.21 9.00
N LEU A 6 -6.71 -6.59 10.26
CA LEU A 6 -5.82 -7.63 10.76
C LEU A 6 -6.56 -8.95 10.79
N PHE A 7 -6.15 -9.87 9.93
CA PHE A 7 -6.71 -11.22 9.87
C PHE A 7 -5.75 -12.23 10.51
N ASP A 8 -6.31 -13.22 11.17
CA ASP A 8 -5.59 -14.44 11.56
C ASP A 8 -5.43 -15.32 10.32
N ALA A 9 -4.24 -15.27 9.72
CA ALA A 9 -3.90 -16.01 8.51
C ALA A 9 -3.45 -17.45 8.83
N LYS A 10 -3.89 -18.01 9.95
CA LYS A 10 -3.52 -19.34 10.39
C LYS A 10 -4.33 -20.41 9.65
N PRO A 11 -3.70 -21.43 9.04
CA PRO A 11 -4.41 -22.58 8.55
C PRO A 11 -5.16 -23.31 9.69
N PRO A 12 -6.38 -23.82 9.44
CA PRO A 12 -7.25 -24.39 10.47
C PRO A 12 -6.62 -25.45 11.37
N ASP A 13 -5.68 -26.21 10.83
CA ASP A 13 -5.06 -27.38 11.49
C ASP A 13 -3.67 -27.12 12.07
N THR A 14 -3.23 -25.87 12.17
CA THR A 14 -1.88 -25.51 12.64
C THR A 14 -1.90 -25.08 14.11
N ASP A 15 -0.99 -25.59 14.93
CA ASP A 15 -0.84 -25.14 16.33
C ASP A 15 -0.40 -23.66 16.37
N ARG A 16 -0.94 -22.89 17.31
CA ARG A 16 -0.58 -21.48 17.52
C ARG A 16 0.90 -21.28 17.86
N ASN A 17 1.57 -22.29 18.35
CA ASN A 17 2.98 -22.21 18.72
C ASN A 17 3.94 -22.39 17.54
N ASP A 18 3.48 -22.93 16.42
CA ASP A 18 4.34 -23.19 15.26
C ASP A 18 4.66 -21.94 14.44
N HIS A 19 3.82 -20.88 14.56
CA HIS A 19 3.99 -19.64 13.82
C HIS A 19 3.84 -18.42 14.74
N PRO A 20 4.92 -17.76 15.13
CA PRO A 20 4.91 -16.67 16.12
C PRO A 20 4.15 -15.42 15.68
N ARG A 21 3.83 -15.27 14.38
CA ARG A 21 3.08 -14.12 13.85
C ARG A 21 2.11 -14.55 12.74
N PRO A 22 0.99 -15.19 13.08
CA PRO A 22 0.00 -15.63 12.08
C PRO A 22 -0.80 -14.47 11.47
N TYR A 23 -0.76 -13.30 12.08
CA TYR A 23 -1.56 -12.16 11.64
C TYR A 23 -1.01 -11.50 10.40
N ARG A 24 -1.93 -11.10 9.50
CA ARG A 24 -1.61 -10.31 8.30
C ARG A 24 -2.56 -9.13 8.17
N TYR A 25 -1.99 -8.01 7.74
CA TYR A 25 -2.74 -6.81 7.43
C TYR A 25 -3.08 -6.79 5.95
N TYR A 26 -4.36 -6.57 5.64
CA TYR A 26 -4.80 -6.36 4.27
C TYR A 26 -5.64 -5.09 4.19
N THR A 27 -5.41 -4.31 3.15
CA THR A 27 -6.12 -3.05 2.94
C THR A 27 -7.44 -3.28 2.25
N LEU A 28 -8.48 -2.64 2.75
CA LEU A 28 -9.79 -2.61 2.12
C LEU A 28 -9.72 -1.73 0.86
N ARG A 29 -9.67 -2.36 -0.31
CA ARG A 29 -9.52 -1.66 -1.58
C ARG A 29 -10.79 -0.91 -1.96
N LYS A 30 -11.95 -1.57 -1.88
CA LYS A 30 -13.27 -0.99 -2.13
C LYS A 30 -14.28 -1.51 -1.12
N ALA A 31 -15.26 -0.67 -0.81
CA ALA A 31 -16.42 -1.08 0.00
C ALA A 31 -17.67 -0.39 -0.53
N TRP A 32 -18.77 -1.13 -0.59
CA TRP A 32 -20.07 -0.62 -1.04
C TRP A 32 -21.21 -1.36 -0.36
N GLN A 33 -22.40 -0.79 -0.47
CA GLN A 33 -23.63 -1.42 -0.02
C GLN A 33 -24.42 -1.93 -1.23
N THR A 34 -25.07 -3.07 -1.05
CA THR A 34 -26.02 -3.62 -2.01
C THR A 34 -27.25 -4.15 -1.26
N VAL A 35 -28.31 -4.44 -2.00
CA VAL A 35 -29.50 -5.09 -1.46
C VAL A 35 -29.56 -6.49 -2.07
N ASN A 36 -29.69 -7.52 -1.21
CA ASN A 36 -29.81 -8.90 -1.66
C ASN A 36 -31.21 -9.18 -2.20
N GLU A 37 -31.42 -10.40 -2.71
CA GLU A 37 -32.72 -10.83 -3.27
C GLU A 37 -33.87 -10.82 -2.24
N ASN A 38 -33.57 -10.86 -0.96
CA ASN A 38 -34.53 -10.80 0.14
C ASN A 38 -34.84 -9.36 0.58
N GLY A 39 -34.27 -8.33 -0.04
CA GLY A 39 -34.43 -6.93 0.32
C GLY A 39 -33.55 -6.46 1.50
N GLU A 40 -32.59 -7.27 1.94
CA GLU A 40 -31.70 -6.93 3.05
C GLU A 40 -30.46 -6.19 2.56
N THR A 41 -30.06 -5.14 3.26
CA THR A 41 -28.82 -4.41 2.95
C THR A 41 -27.60 -5.23 3.36
N GLN A 42 -26.69 -5.41 2.44
CA GLN A 42 -25.42 -6.07 2.65
C GLN A 42 -24.26 -5.10 2.41
N ASN A 43 -23.23 -5.17 3.25
CA ASN A 43 -21.96 -4.49 3.04
C ASN A 43 -21.01 -5.44 2.34
N LEU A 44 -20.52 -5.04 1.18
CA LEU A 44 -19.54 -5.78 0.40
C LEU A 44 -18.21 -5.05 0.37
N ALA A 45 -17.13 -5.79 0.24
CA ALA A 45 -15.80 -5.25 0.15
C ALA A 45 -14.89 -6.08 -0.76
N TRP A 46 -13.90 -5.40 -1.35
CA TRP A 46 -12.78 -6.04 -2.01
C TRP A 46 -11.49 -5.82 -1.22
N ILE A 47 -10.74 -6.90 -1.10
CA ILE A 47 -9.38 -6.89 -0.56
C ILE A 47 -8.49 -7.50 -1.64
N ASP A 48 -7.56 -6.72 -2.15
CA ASP A 48 -6.57 -7.19 -3.12
C ASP A 48 -5.33 -7.64 -2.36
N ILE A 49 -4.86 -8.83 -2.68
CA ILE A 49 -3.75 -9.47 -1.98
C ILE A 49 -2.66 -9.84 -2.98
N TYR A 50 -1.48 -9.29 -2.78
CA TYR A 50 -0.31 -9.69 -3.56
C TYR A 50 0.24 -11.02 -3.08
N CYS A 51 0.40 -11.97 -4.01
CA CYS A 51 1.00 -13.27 -3.76
C CYS A 51 2.44 -13.28 -4.25
N HIS A 52 3.39 -13.36 -3.33
CA HIS A 52 4.83 -13.33 -3.63
C HIS A 52 5.34 -14.58 -4.37
N GLY A 53 4.54 -15.64 -4.41
CA GLY A 53 4.95 -16.95 -4.91
C GLY A 53 5.90 -17.68 -3.97
N GLU A 54 6.46 -18.77 -4.46
CA GLU A 54 7.41 -19.58 -3.72
C GLU A 54 8.78 -18.89 -3.70
N LYS A 55 9.36 -18.73 -2.51
CA LYS A 55 10.74 -18.25 -2.30
C LYS A 55 11.51 -19.30 -1.50
N ASN A 56 12.63 -19.77 -2.03
CA ASN A 56 13.47 -20.78 -1.39
C ASN A 56 12.74 -22.08 -0.99
N GLY A 57 11.75 -22.50 -1.77
CA GLY A 57 10.94 -23.69 -1.48
C GLY A 57 9.79 -23.46 -0.49
N GLU A 58 9.56 -22.22 -0.06
CA GLU A 58 8.52 -21.89 0.90
C GLU A 58 7.52 -20.87 0.35
N ILE A 59 6.25 -21.10 0.62
CA ILE A 59 5.15 -20.17 0.35
C ILE A 59 4.82 -19.44 1.66
N SER A 60 4.60 -18.13 1.57
CA SER A 60 4.30 -17.35 2.76
C SER A 60 2.99 -17.82 3.43
N LEU A 61 2.93 -17.70 4.76
CA LEU A 61 1.74 -18.08 5.53
C LEU A 61 0.47 -17.33 5.05
N GLY A 62 0.59 -16.04 4.73
CA GLY A 62 -0.52 -15.25 4.21
C GLY A 62 -1.02 -15.77 2.86
N GLU A 63 -0.11 -16.11 1.96
CA GLU A 63 -0.46 -16.68 0.66
C GLU A 63 -1.08 -18.08 0.78
N THR A 64 -0.54 -18.91 1.67
CA THR A 64 -1.13 -20.23 1.97
C THR A 64 -2.57 -20.10 2.48
N TRP A 65 -2.79 -19.16 3.40
CA TRP A 65 -4.13 -18.88 3.91
C TRP A 65 -5.08 -18.41 2.80
N VAL A 66 -4.68 -17.43 2.01
CA VAL A 66 -5.49 -16.89 0.89
C VAL A 66 -5.86 -17.99 -0.11
N LYS A 67 -4.89 -18.83 -0.49
CA LYS A 67 -5.13 -19.97 -1.42
C LYS A 67 -6.04 -21.04 -0.83
N SER A 68 -6.18 -21.13 0.48
CA SER A 68 -7.08 -22.07 1.15
C SER A 68 -8.54 -21.62 1.22
N LEU A 69 -8.81 -20.31 1.03
CA LEU A 69 -10.15 -19.73 1.15
C LEU A 69 -11.10 -20.27 0.07
N LYS A 70 -12.34 -20.48 0.47
CA LYS A 70 -13.44 -20.94 -0.38
C LYS A 70 -14.65 -20.02 -0.21
N THR A 71 -15.47 -19.97 -1.24
CA THR A 71 -16.75 -19.24 -1.15
C THR A 71 -17.58 -19.81 0.01
N GLY A 72 -18.04 -18.91 0.88
CA GLY A 72 -18.81 -19.24 2.09
C GLY A 72 -17.96 -19.36 3.36
N ASP A 73 -16.63 -19.32 3.26
CA ASP A 73 -15.79 -19.26 4.45
C ASP A 73 -16.05 -17.98 5.24
N VAL A 74 -16.08 -18.10 6.55
CA VAL A 74 -16.30 -16.99 7.48
C VAL A 74 -15.06 -16.82 8.34
N PHE A 75 -14.55 -15.60 8.39
CA PHE A 75 -13.42 -15.25 9.24
C PHE A 75 -13.63 -13.88 9.87
N THR A 76 -12.98 -13.64 10.99
CA THR A 76 -13.11 -12.41 11.75
C THR A 76 -11.82 -11.60 11.68
N SER A 77 -11.97 -10.28 11.51
CA SER A 77 -10.85 -9.38 11.69
C SER A 77 -10.64 -9.12 13.18
N GLU A 78 -9.42 -9.33 13.65
CA GLU A 78 -9.04 -9.07 15.05
C GLU A 78 -9.02 -7.56 15.37
N ARG A 79 -8.64 -6.75 14.38
CA ARG A 79 -8.55 -5.30 14.52
C ARG A 79 -8.75 -4.60 13.18
N GLU A 80 -9.24 -3.39 13.28
CA GLU A 80 -9.36 -2.44 12.19
C GLU A 80 -8.43 -1.24 12.45
N PHE A 81 -7.67 -0.85 11.45
CA PHE A 81 -6.78 0.30 11.51
C PHE A 81 -7.17 1.29 10.42
N PRO A 82 -7.62 2.50 10.78
CA PRO A 82 -7.77 3.53 9.77
C PRO A 82 -6.39 3.83 9.19
N GLU A 83 -6.26 3.73 7.89
CA GLU A 83 -5.12 4.32 7.21
C GLU A 83 -5.24 5.82 7.42
N LYS A 84 -4.28 6.41 8.13
CA LYS A 84 -4.27 7.85 8.38
C LYS A 84 -3.96 8.57 7.08
N ILE A 85 -5.02 9.03 6.44
CA ILE A 85 -4.99 9.80 5.20
C ILE A 85 -5.28 11.27 5.53
N ASP A 86 -5.24 11.62 6.79
CA ASP A 86 -5.47 12.97 7.30
C ASP A 86 -4.55 14.02 6.63
N HIS A 87 -3.50 13.53 5.94
CA HIS A 87 -2.54 14.35 5.20
C HIS A 87 -3.04 14.83 3.83
N LEU A 88 -4.16 14.30 3.36
CA LEU A 88 -4.85 14.82 2.19
C LEU A 88 -5.91 15.86 2.58
N ASP A 89 -5.78 16.45 3.78
CA ASP A 89 -6.71 17.46 4.27
C ASP A 89 -6.72 18.67 3.33
N VAL A 90 -7.90 18.94 2.80
CA VAL A 90 -8.23 20.04 1.91
C VAL A 90 -7.84 21.42 2.43
N ASN A 91 -7.59 21.54 3.74
CA ASN A 91 -7.30 22.82 4.41
C ASN A 91 -5.82 23.25 4.36
N GLN A 92 -4.94 22.43 3.78
CA GLN A 92 -3.51 22.79 3.61
C GLN A 92 -3.05 22.61 2.15
N PRO A 93 -3.38 23.52 1.26
CA PRO A 93 -3.25 23.33 -0.19
C PRO A 93 -1.88 23.71 -0.78
N GLN A 94 -0.76 23.60 -0.11
CA GLN A 94 0.47 24.23 -0.60
C GLN A 94 1.59 23.30 -1.06
N GLY A 95 1.41 21.98 -1.05
CA GLY A 95 2.46 21.08 -1.49
C GLY A 95 1.95 19.87 -2.24
N GLN A 96 2.88 19.00 -2.62
CA GLN A 96 2.61 17.79 -3.35
C GLN A 96 2.86 16.57 -2.49
N SER A 97 1.98 15.58 -2.59
CA SER A 97 2.11 14.32 -1.86
C SER A 97 3.00 13.34 -2.62
N LEU A 98 3.91 12.66 -1.92
CA LEU A 98 4.71 11.55 -2.40
C LEU A 98 4.18 10.23 -1.81
N LEU A 99 3.66 9.35 -2.66
CA LEU A 99 3.19 8.03 -2.32
C LEU A 99 4.26 7.01 -2.67
N ILE A 100 4.66 6.16 -1.73
CA ILE A 100 5.76 5.20 -1.93
C ILE A 100 5.23 3.79 -1.67
N ALA A 101 5.36 2.89 -2.65
CA ALA A 101 4.77 1.57 -2.59
C ALA A 101 5.71 0.48 -3.12
N ASP A 102 5.61 -0.70 -2.53
CA ASP A 102 5.89 -1.97 -3.21
C ASP A 102 4.57 -2.63 -3.66
N GLU A 103 4.63 -3.81 -4.25
CA GLU A 103 3.45 -4.52 -4.77
C GLU A 103 2.37 -4.70 -3.70
N THR A 104 2.77 -4.91 -2.45
CA THR A 104 1.85 -5.21 -1.35
C THR A 104 1.01 -4.01 -0.93
N SER A 105 1.49 -2.81 -1.20
CA SER A 105 0.85 -1.55 -0.84
C SER A 105 0.22 -0.81 -2.02
N LEU A 106 0.34 -1.31 -3.26
CA LEU A 106 -0.35 -0.75 -4.43
C LEU A 106 -1.87 -0.60 -4.22
N PRO A 107 -2.59 -1.53 -3.55
CA PRO A 107 -4.01 -1.35 -3.26
C PRO A 107 -4.30 -0.11 -2.42
N THR A 108 -3.41 0.21 -1.49
CA THR A 108 -3.55 1.43 -0.68
C THR A 108 -3.26 2.68 -1.52
N VAL A 109 -2.21 2.67 -2.34
CA VAL A 109 -1.91 3.78 -3.26
C VAL A 109 -3.09 4.05 -4.20
N ALA A 110 -3.66 3.02 -4.81
CA ALA A 110 -4.85 3.16 -5.64
C ALA A 110 -5.99 3.85 -4.89
N ARG A 111 -6.20 3.48 -3.63
CA ARG A 111 -7.22 4.10 -2.78
C ARG A 111 -6.91 5.55 -2.42
N LEU A 112 -5.64 5.87 -2.19
CA LEU A 112 -5.19 7.24 -1.91
C LEU A 112 -5.41 8.15 -3.12
N LEU A 113 -5.11 7.68 -4.32
CA LEU A 113 -5.36 8.42 -5.57
C LEU A 113 -6.84 8.72 -5.76
N GLU A 114 -7.71 7.74 -5.52
CA GLU A 114 -9.17 7.94 -5.58
C GLU A 114 -9.64 8.99 -4.57
N GLN A 115 -9.06 9.00 -3.37
CA GLN A 115 -9.40 10.00 -2.34
C GLN A 115 -8.86 11.39 -2.67
N TRP A 116 -7.64 11.46 -3.20
CA TRP A 116 -7.04 12.73 -3.59
C TRP A 116 -7.93 13.51 -4.55
N GLN A 117 -8.52 12.87 -5.56
CA GLN A 117 -9.40 13.56 -6.48
C GLN A 117 -10.69 14.06 -5.80
N MET A 118 -11.18 13.35 -4.80
CA MET A 118 -12.35 13.78 -4.02
C MET A 118 -12.09 15.02 -3.17
N THR A 119 -10.83 15.36 -2.92
CA THR A 119 -10.44 16.49 -2.06
C THR A 119 -10.10 17.77 -2.83
N GLU A 120 -10.27 17.81 -4.15
CA GLU A 120 -10.01 18.98 -5.01
C GLU A 120 -8.58 19.53 -4.95
N GLN A 121 -7.59 18.71 -4.61
CA GLN A 121 -6.19 19.13 -4.69
C GLN A 121 -5.80 19.46 -6.12
N THR A 122 -5.03 20.52 -6.28
CA THR A 122 -4.65 21.04 -7.61
C THR A 122 -3.39 20.39 -8.18
N ILE A 123 -2.53 19.83 -7.33
CA ILE A 123 -1.25 19.23 -7.75
C ILE A 123 -1.34 17.73 -7.62
N PRO A 124 -1.31 16.98 -8.73
CA PRO A 124 -1.34 15.53 -8.71
C PRO A 124 -0.23 14.92 -7.86
N PRO A 125 -0.49 13.85 -7.09
CA PRO A 125 0.54 13.18 -6.30
C PRO A 125 1.59 12.53 -7.19
N ILE A 126 2.74 12.25 -6.60
CA ILE A 126 3.80 11.43 -7.19
C ILE A 126 3.69 10.04 -6.58
N VAL A 127 3.79 9.03 -7.42
CA VAL A 127 3.81 7.62 -7.01
C VAL A 127 5.17 7.03 -7.32
N LEU A 128 5.96 6.75 -6.30
CA LEU A 128 7.21 6.03 -6.42
C LEU A 128 6.97 4.56 -6.10
N THR A 129 7.22 3.67 -7.04
CA THR A 129 6.97 2.23 -6.86
C THR A 129 8.26 1.43 -6.91
N PHE A 130 8.33 0.41 -6.05
CA PHE A 130 9.41 -0.59 -6.02
C PHE A 130 8.81 -1.94 -6.36
N LEU A 131 9.02 -2.39 -7.59
CA LEU A 131 8.34 -3.56 -8.13
C LEU A 131 9.35 -4.64 -8.51
N GLN A 132 8.97 -5.89 -8.33
CA GLN A 132 9.75 -7.03 -8.82
C GLN A 132 9.56 -7.23 -10.33
N SER A 133 8.43 -6.80 -10.87
CA SER A 133 8.14 -6.87 -12.29
C SER A 133 7.49 -5.57 -12.79
N GLN A 134 7.85 -5.15 -14.00
CA GLN A 134 7.18 -4.03 -14.68
C GLN A 134 5.69 -4.32 -14.90
N GLN A 135 5.29 -5.58 -14.99
CA GLN A 135 3.90 -5.98 -15.17
C GLN A 135 3.04 -5.64 -13.95
N ASP A 136 3.62 -5.60 -12.76
CA ASP A 136 2.88 -5.27 -11.52
C ASP A 136 2.38 -3.82 -11.53
N LEU A 137 3.01 -2.94 -12.32
CA LEU A 137 2.56 -1.56 -12.48
C LEU A 137 1.17 -1.47 -13.13
N ALA A 138 0.80 -2.44 -13.97
CA ALA A 138 -0.51 -2.49 -14.61
C ALA A 138 -1.68 -2.55 -13.61
N TYR A 139 -1.40 -2.91 -12.35
CA TYR A 139 -2.39 -2.82 -11.28
C TYR A 139 -2.97 -1.40 -11.11
N LEU A 140 -2.19 -0.37 -11.41
CA LEU A 140 -2.61 1.03 -11.29
C LEU A 140 -3.25 1.60 -12.56
N ASP A 141 -3.24 0.90 -13.70
CA ASP A 141 -3.65 1.46 -14.99
C ASP A 141 -5.07 2.05 -14.98
N ASP A 142 -6.05 1.30 -14.45
CA ASP A 142 -7.44 1.76 -14.38
C ASP A 142 -7.61 2.98 -13.46
N VAL A 143 -6.83 3.05 -12.40
CA VAL A 143 -6.86 4.15 -11.44
C VAL A 143 -6.20 5.39 -12.05
N LEU A 144 -5.03 5.23 -12.66
CA LEU A 144 -4.28 6.32 -13.30
C LEU A 144 -5.01 6.90 -14.52
N ALA A 145 -5.81 6.10 -15.22
CA ALA A 145 -6.67 6.58 -16.30
C ALA A 145 -7.73 7.58 -15.81
N GLN A 146 -8.14 7.49 -14.57
CA GLN A 146 -9.17 8.35 -13.96
C GLN A 146 -8.55 9.43 -13.06
N TYR A 147 -7.46 9.11 -12.39
CA TYR A 147 -6.82 9.93 -11.36
C TYR A 147 -5.34 10.13 -11.70
N PRO A 148 -4.99 11.17 -12.45
CA PRO A 148 -3.64 11.37 -12.95
C PRO A 148 -2.65 11.57 -11.80
N ALA A 149 -1.51 10.88 -11.90
CA ALA A 149 -0.37 11.04 -11.02
C ALA A 149 0.92 10.88 -11.83
N THR A 150 2.03 11.42 -11.34
CA THR A 150 3.34 11.13 -11.90
C THR A 150 3.85 9.84 -11.31
N VAL A 151 4.08 8.81 -12.11
CA VAL A 151 4.58 7.52 -11.64
C VAL A 151 6.06 7.37 -11.94
N LEU A 152 6.83 7.00 -10.93
CA LEU A 152 8.27 6.72 -11.00
C LEU A 152 8.49 5.24 -10.65
N PRO A 153 8.48 4.34 -11.63
CA PRO A 153 8.70 2.93 -11.36
C PRO A 153 10.18 2.62 -11.22
N ILE A 154 10.53 1.92 -10.15
CA ILE A 154 11.83 1.27 -9.98
C ILE A 154 11.57 -0.23 -9.97
N VAL A 155 12.11 -0.93 -10.96
CA VAL A 155 11.94 -2.37 -11.09
C VAL A 155 13.21 -3.08 -10.64
N ALA A 156 13.05 -4.12 -9.83
CA ALA A 156 14.16 -4.93 -9.37
C ALA A 156 14.83 -5.66 -10.54
N ASN A 157 16.16 -5.64 -10.53
CA ASN A 157 16.94 -6.52 -11.38
C ASN A 157 17.32 -7.76 -10.54
N ASP A 158 17.08 -8.95 -11.05
CA ASP A 158 17.48 -10.23 -10.43
C ASP A 158 16.94 -10.45 -9.00
N ASN A 159 15.68 -10.11 -8.75
CA ASN A 159 15.00 -10.26 -7.46
C ASN A 159 15.63 -9.51 -6.27
N GLN A 160 16.50 -8.56 -6.53
CA GLN A 160 17.02 -7.66 -5.52
C GLN A 160 16.69 -6.21 -5.90
N LEU A 161 15.94 -5.53 -5.04
CA LEU A 161 15.79 -4.08 -5.12
C LEU A 161 17.09 -3.44 -4.61
N PRO A 162 17.91 -2.85 -5.49
CA PRO A 162 19.11 -2.20 -5.03
C PRO A 162 18.74 -0.91 -4.30
N HIS A 163 18.81 -0.93 -2.97
CA HIS A 163 18.52 0.25 -2.14
C HIS A 163 19.22 1.51 -2.63
N THR A 164 20.44 1.35 -3.19
CA THR A 164 21.21 2.43 -3.77
C THR A 164 20.50 3.07 -4.96
N GLN A 165 19.90 2.28 -5.85
CA GLN A 165 19.15 2.80 -7.00
C GLN A 165 17.91 3.57 -6.56
N ILE A 166 17.20 3.07 -5.54
CA ILE A 166 16.06 3.75 -4.93
C ILE A 166 16.46 5.15 -4.46
N PHE A 167 17.55 5.23 -3.72
CA PHE A 167 18.02 6.50 -3.15
C PHE A 167 18.46 7.48 -4.22
N MET A 168 19.21 7.02 -5.22
CA MET A 168 19.65 7.87 -6.32
C MET A 168 18.46 8.39 -7.13
N THR A 169 17.53 7.52 -7.52
CA THR A 169 16.35 7.92 -8.29
C THR A 169 15.51 8.95 -7.53
N LEU A 170 15.29 8.72 -6.24
CA LEU A 170 14.52 9.65 -5.42
C LEU A 170 15.25 10.98 -5.23
N GLN A 171 16.55 10.96 -4.99
CA GLN A 171 17.36 12.16 -4.82
C GLN A 171 17.40 12.98 -6.11
N ASP A 172 17.68 12.35 -7.25
CA ASP A 172 17.71 13.00 -8.56
C ASP A 172 16.33 13.60 -8.90
N PHE A 173 15.27 12.85 -8.63
CA PHE A 173 13.93 13.36 -8.83
C PHE A 173 13.64 14.59 -7.98
N LEU A 174 13.89 14.53 -6.67
CA LEU A 174 13.62 15.64 -5.76
C LEU A 174 14.44 16.91 -6.07
N GLN A 175 15.68 16.74 -6.56
CA GLN A 175 16.50 17.87 -6.98
C GLN A 175 15.97 18.61 -8.22
N GLN A 176 15.30 17.90 -9.11
CA GLN A 176 14.76 18.43 -10.37
C GLN A 176 13.27 18.80 -10.25
N HIS A 177 12.62 18.40 -9.18
CA HIS A 177 11.19 18.54 -9.02
C HIS A 177 10.81 19.99 -8.67
N PRO A 178 9.86 20.61 -9.43
CA PRO A 178 9.56 22.02 -9.27
C PRO A 178 8.69 22.35 -8.03
N HIS A 179 8.01 21.35 -7.48
CA HIS A 179 7.09 21.53 -6.38
C HIS A 179 7.66 21.03 -5.06
N LYS A 180 7.30 21.67 -3.99
CA LYS A 180 7.67 21.21 -2.65
C LYS A 180 6.87 19.93 -2.33
N ILE A 181 7.57 18.86 -1.92
CA ILE A 181 6.96 17.72 -1.27
C ILE A 181 6.73 18.07 0.20
N ASP A 182 5.51 18.05 0.65
CA ASP A 182 5.14 18.35 2.03
C ASP A 182 4.41 17.22 2.76
N HIS A 183 4.01 16.18 2.03
CA HIS A 183 3.41 14.97 2.60
C HIS A 183 3.99 13.72 2.00
N ILE A 184 4.21 12.71 2.84
CA ILE A 184 4.66 11.38 2.42
C ILE A 184 3.75 10.33 3.03
N TRP A 185 3.30 9.42 2.21
CA TRP A 185 2.78 8.14 2.65
C TRP A 185 3.56 7.01 2.00
N GLY A 186 3.88 5.96 2.75
CA GLY A 186 4.52 4.77 2.18
C GLY A 186 4.23 3.50 2.95
N GLY A 187 4.14 2.39 2.20
CA GLY A 187 3.99 1.02 2.71
C GLY A 187 4.96 0.09 1.99
N LEU A 188 5.91 -0.52 2.71
CA LEU A 188 7.01 -1.27 2.12
C LEU A 188 7.51 -2.37 3.07
N GLU A 189 8.43 -3.17 2.55
CA GLU A 189 9.24 -4.11 3.34
C GLU A 189 10.02 -3.39 4.46
N ALA A 190 10.27 -4.10 5.58
CA ALA A 190 10.81 -3.51 6.81
C ALA A 190 12.18 -2.83 6.65
N ILE A 191 13.11 -3.46 5.93
CA ILE A 191 14.48 -2.94 5.75
C ILE A 191 14.46 -1.70 4.87
N THR A 192 13.71 -1.77 3.77
CA THR A 192 13.50 -0.67 2.84
C THR A 192 12.84 0.52 3.53
N THR A 193 11.78 0.28 4.30
CA THR A 193 11.08 1.31 5.09
C THR A 193 12.03 2.05 6.03
N LYS A 194 12.87 1.30 6.75
CA LYS A 194 13.83 1.90 7.69
C LYS A 194 14.85 2.80 6.99
N LYS A 195 15.39 2.35 5.87
CA LYS A 195 16.39 3.12 5.10
C LYS A 195 15.78 4.35 4.45
N LEU A 196 14.58 4.22 3.85
CA LEU A 196 13.87 5.34 3.26
C LEU A 196 13.50 6.40 4.29
N ARG A 197 13.10 6.01 5.49
CA ARG A 197 12.79 6.97 6.54
C ARG A 197 13.98 7.86 6.85
N LEU A 198 15.16 7.29 7.00
CA LEU A 198 16.38 8.08 7.25
C LEU A 198 16.69 9.04 6.09
N LEU A 199 16.59 8.56 4.85
CA LEU A 199 16.84 9.38 3.68
C LEU A 199 15.84 10.53 3.53
N LEU A 200 14.55 10.25 3.69
CA LEU A 200 13.51 11.25 3.55
C LEU A 200 13.53 12.28 4.68
N ASP A 201 13.88 11.88 5.89
CA ASP A 201 14.11 12.79 7.02
C ASP A 201 15.28 13.76 6.70
N GLU A 202 16.36 13.26 6.09
CA GLU A 202 17.51 14.07 5.69
C GLU A 202 17.15 15.04 4.55
N LEU A 203 16.48 14.54 3.50
CA LEU A 203 16.21 15.32 2.29
C LEU A 203 15.07 16.33 2.45
N LEU A 204 14.00 15.95 3.14
CA LEU A 204 12.76 16.74 3.16
C LEU A 204 12.46 17.39 4.50
N GLN A 205 13.03 16.90 5.59
CA GLN A 205 12.87 17.45 6.96
C GLN A 205 11.39 17.64 7.35
N LEU A 206 10.53 16.71 6.97
CA LEU A 206 9.11 16.78 7.27
C LEU A 206 8.83 16.45 8.74
N SER A 207 7.75 16.99 9.26
CA SER A 207 7.24 16.58 10.57
C SER A 207 6.76 15.11 10.53
N ARG A 208 6.70 14.48 11.70
CA ARG A 208 6.18 13.09 11.80
C ARG A 208 4.72 12.98 11.38
N ASP A 209 3.96 14.05 11.51
CA ASP A 209 2.56 14.08 11.10
C ASP A 209 2.41 14.10 9.58
N ASN A 210 3.42 14.63 8.88
CA ASN A 210 3.45 14.75 7.43
C ASN A 210 4.25 13.61 6.75
N SER A 211 4.82 12.67 7.51
CA SER A 211 5.62 11.57 6.98
C SER A 211 5.21 10.25 7.61
N VAL A 212 4.34 9.51 6.92
CA VAL A 212 3.84 8.21 7.36
C VAL A 212 4.45 7.11 6.52
N LEU A 213 5.43 6.40 7.07
CA LEU A 213 6.03 5.21 6.46
C LEU A 213 5.70 3.98 7.30
N LYS A 214 5.03 3.00 6.71
CA LYS A 214 4.57 1.77 7.36
C LYS A 214 5.34 0.56 6.89
N VAL A 215 5.57 -0.37 7.80
CA VAL A 215 6.08 -1.70 7.48
C VAL A 215 4.88 -2.58 7.17
N TYR A 216 4.82 -3.10 5.95
CA TYR A 216 3.75 -4.01 5.50
C TYR A 216 4.16 -5.48 5.66
N TRP A 217 5.48 -5.82 5.55
CA TRP A 217 6.01 -7.18 5.68
C TRP A 217 7.49 -7.24 6.04
#